data_cea5ae90213cfdb8028e2f935c9384e3
#
_entry.id   cea5ae90213cfdb8028e2f935c9384e3
#
_cell.length_a   1.000
_cell.length_b   1.000
_cell.length_c   1.000
_cell.angle_alpha   90.00
_cell.angle_beta   90.00
_cell.angle_gamma   90.00
#
_symmetry.space_group_name_H-M   'P 1'
#
loop_
_entity.id
_entity.type
_entity.pdbx_description
1 polymer ?
#
loop_
_entity_poly.entity_id
_entity_poly.type
_entity_poly.pdbx_seq_one_letter_code
_entity_poly.pdbx_strand_id
1 'polypeptide(L)'
;MEKNTELRNAWDFVEHTGISIFLTGKAGTGKTTFLRAIKQHSTKRMIVVAPTGVAAINANGVTIHSFFQLPLSPFVPESMVKPRFEYSKQKRQIMRTLDLLIIDEISMVRADILDAIDSILRRFREHNKPFGGVQLLMIGDLQQLTPIVKPEEEKLLSRYYNTPYFFDSKALQSTQYVTIELTKVFRQQDEVFINILNHFRNGNVTDTDFEILNKRYQANFNPGKNSDYIHLTTHNRIADNINDRQLEQIKEKAYKFCARTEGQFPENSYPADYELTLKCGAQVMFIHNDRSERYYNGKIGRITYIDKEKIVVTCPNEDEAIEVEPQTWENTRYTLNEQTKQIEGEVLGTFTQYPLRLAWAITIHKSQGLTFEHAIIDAHNKLLHLDKFMLH
;
A
#
# COMPACT_ATOMS: atom_id res chain seq x y z
N MET A 1 -10.65 20.35 0.19
CA MET A 1 -10.43 20.36 -1.27
C MET A 1 -10.39 21.76 -1.88
N GLU A 2 -11.04 22.75 -1.31
CA GLU A 2 -11.17 24.09 -1.93
C GLU A 2 -9.86 24.86 -2.24
N LYS A 3 -8.74 24.46 -1.67
CA LYS A 3 -7.45 25.16 -1.82
C LYS A 3 -6.45 24.50 -2.80
N ASN A 4 -6.83 23.41 -3.47
CA ASN A 4 -5.94 22.71 -4.41
C ASN A 4 -6.68 22.44 -5.73
N THR A 5 -6.26 23.13 -6.78
CA THR A 5 -6.90 23.08 -8.11
C THR A 5 -6.77 21.69 -8.74
N GLU A 6 -5.64 21.02 -8.57
CA GLU A 6 -5.40 19.69 -9.13
C GLU A 6 -6.36 18.65 -8.51
N LEU A 7 -6.56 18.71 -7.18
CA LEU A 7 -7.51 17.82 -6.50
C LEU A 7 -8.96 18.10 -6.93
N ARG A 8 -9.32 19.36 -7.15
CA ARG A 8 -10.65 19.72 -7.63
C ARG A 8 -10.84 19.21 -9.06
N ASN A 9 -9.87 19.43 -9.95
CA ASN A 9 -9.95 18.92 -11.33
C ASN A 9 -10.08 17.38 -11.33
N ALA A 10 -9.30 16.68 -10.51
CA ALA A 10 -9.40 15.23 -10.38
C ALA A 10 -10.80 14.80 -9.91
N TRP A 11 -11.38 15.51 -8.97
CA TRP A 11 -12.75 15.29 -8.52
C TRP A 11 -13.77 15.48 -9.63
N ASP A 12 -13.67 16.60 -10.37
CA ASP A 12 -14.60 16.92 -11.46
C ASP A 12 -14.52 15.87 -12.58
N PHE A 13 -13.34 15.39 -12.93
CA PHE A 13 -13.19 14.30 -13.89
C PHE A 13 -13.80 13.00 -13.38
N VAL A 14 -13.57 12.64 -12.10
CA VAL A 14 -14.18 11.43 -11.53
C VAL A 14 -15.68 11.52 -11.53
N GLU A 15 -16.26 12.61 -11.03
CA GLU A 15 -17.69 12.68 -10.75
C GLU A 15 -18.53 13.00 -11.98
N HIS A 16 -18.03 13.87 -12.87
CA HIS A 16 -18.82 14.44 -13.95
C HIS A 16 -18.45 13.90 -15.33
N THR A 17 -17.48 13.00 -15.44
CA THR A 17 -17.09 12.41 -16.73
C THR A 17 -16.96 10.89 -16.65
N GLY A 18 -16.76 10.23 -17.81
CA GLY A 18 -16.36 8.83 -17.93
C GLY A 18 -14.87 8.68 -18.29
N ILE A 19 -14.11 9.77 -18.36
CA ILE A 19 -12.70 9.76 -18.75
C ILE A 19 -11.87 9.20 -17.60
N SER A 20 -11.03 8.21 -17.88
CA SER A 20 -10.11 7.62 -16.90
C SER A 20 -9.03 8.62 -16.47
N ILE A 21 -8.48 8.43 -15.27
CA ILE A 21 -7.53 9.36 -14.67
C ILE A 21 -6.33 8.58 -14.15
N PHE A 22 -5.13 9.08 -14.44
CA PHE A 22 -3.92 8.76 -13.70
C PHE A 22 -3.60 9.92 -12.75
N LEU A 23 -3.89 9.73 -11.46
CA LEU A 23 -3.59 10.68 -10.41
C LEU A 23 -2.21 10.34 -9.83
N THR A 24 -1.23 11.17 -10.13
CA THR A 24 0.15 10.99 -9.68
C THR A 24 0.60 12.13 -8.79
N GLY A 25 1.80 12.02 -8.26
CA GLY A 25 2.43 13.04 -7.42
C GLY A 25 3.33 12.42 -6.37
N LYS A 26 4.22 13.23 -5.82
CA LYS A 26 5.22 12.81 -4.83
C LYS A 26 4.57 12.24 -3.56
N ALA A 27 5.39 11.60 -2.71
CA ALA A 27 4.94 11.20 -1.40
C ALA A 27 4.41 12.43 -0.62
N GLY A 28 3.31 12.27 0.11
CA GLY A 28 2.74 13.36 0.92
C GLY A 28 1.98 14.45 0.16
N THR A 29 1.63 14.25 -1.11
CA THR A 29 0.86 15.25 -1.90
C THR A 29 -0.66 15.12 -1.75
N GLY A 30 -1.15 14.20 -0.93
CA GLY A 30 -2.59 14.09 -0.63
C GLY A 30 -3.35 13.03 -1.44
N LYS A 31 -2.68 12.14 -2.19
CA LYS A 31 -3.31 11.06 -2.95
C LYS A 31 -4.26 10.19 -2.11
N THR A 32 -3.80 9.74 -0.94
CA THR A 32 -4.62 8.92 -0.02
C THR A 32 -5.80 9.71 0.56
N THR A 33 -5.59 11.00 0.83
CA THR A 33 -6.68 11.89 1.29
C THR A 33 -7.75 12.05 0.21
N PHE A 34 -7.33 12.18 -1.05
CA PHE A 34 -8.25 12.23 -2.19
C PHE A 34 -9.03 10.93 -2.34
N LEU A 35 -8.37 9.77 -2.24
CA LEU A 35 -9.03 8.47 -2.27
C LEU A 35 -10.11 8.35 -1.20
N ARG A 36 -9.81 8.77 0.03
CA ARG A 36 -10.80 8.77 1.13
C ARG A 36 -11.99 9.67 0.83
N ALA A 37 -11.74 10.87 0.28
CA ALA A 37 -12.79 11.80 -0.08
C ALA A 37 -13.71 11.24 -1.19
N ILE A 38 -13.15 10.63 -2.23
CA ILE A 38 -13.93 9.96 -3.28
C ILE A 38 -14.82 8.87 -2.69
N LYS A 39 -14.27 8.02 -1.81
CA LYS A 39 -15.04 6.96 -1.17
C LYS A 39 -16.22 7.47 -0.32
N GLN A 40 -16.06 8.64 0.31
CA GLN A 40 -17.07 9.20 1.21
C GLN A 40 -18.16 9.99 0.49
N HIS A 41 -17.83 10.62 -0.65
CA HIS A 41 -18.69 11.64 -1.21
C HIS A 41 -19.09 11.41 -2.68
N SER A 42 -18.43 10.47 -3.40
CA SER A 42 -18.81 10.17 -4.76
C SER A 42 -20.10 9.36 -4.83
N THR A 43 -20.91 9.63 -5.83
CA THR A 43 -22.17 8.92 -6.09
C THR A 43 -21.98 7.67 -6.95
N LYS A 44 -20.78 7.45 -7.50
CA LYS A 44 -20.46 6.32 -8.38
C LYS A 44 -20.35 5.00 -7.61
N ARG A 45 -20.88 3.95 -8.21
CA ARG A 45 -20.65 2.57 -7.72
C ARG A 45 -19.21 2.20 -7.99
N MET A 46 -18.43 2.09 -6.95
CA MET A 46 -16.99 1.94 -7.04
C MET A 46 -16.45 0.72 -6.31
N ILE A 47 -15.30 0.27 -6.79
CA ILE A 47 -14.46 -0.72 -6.11
C ILE A 47 -13.06 -0.14 -5.98
N VAL A 48 -12.43 -0.33 -4.82
CA VAL A 48 -11.03 -0.01 -4.60
C VAL A 48 -10.22 -1.29 -4.58
N VAL A 49 -9.19 -1.34 -5.41
CA VAL A 49 -8.24 -2.46 -5.45
C VAL A 49 -6.81 -1.97 -5.34
N ALA A 50 -5.92 -2.85 -4.88
CA ALA A 50 -4.49 -2.57 -4.81
C ALA A 50 -3.66 -3.83 -5.12
N PRO A 51 -2.38 -3.70 -5.51
CA PRO A 51 -1.54 -4.84 -5.87
C PRO A 51 -1.14 -5.72 -4.68
N THR A 52 -1.05 -5.16 -3.48
CA THR A 52 -0.62 -5.88 -2.28
C THR A 52 -1.67 -5.85 -1.17
N GLY A 53 -1.61 -6.81 -0.23
CA GLY A 53 -2.52 -6.84 0.91
C GLY A 53 -2.40 -5.60 1.79
N VAL A 54 -1.18 -5.12 2.04
CA VAL A 54 -0.93 -3.91 2.85
C VAL A 54 -1.52 -2.68 2.17
N ALA A 55 -1.28 -2.49 0.87
CA ALA A 55 -1.86 -1.38 0.13
C ALA A 55 -3.40 -1.45 0.10
N ALA A 56 -3.97 -2.65 -0.06
CA ALA A 56 -5.42 -2.85 -0.04
C ALA A 56 -6.03 -2.46 1.32
N ILE A 57 -5.40 -2.86 2.42
CA ILE A 57 -5.83 -2.48 3.78
C ILE A 57 -5.76 -0.96 3.96
N ASN A 58 -4.65 -0.33 3.57
CA ASN A 58 -4.48 1.12 3.68
C ASN A 58 -5.50 1.92 2.86
N ALA A 59 -5.86 1.40 1.67
CA ALA A 59 -6.89 1.97 0.80
C ALA A 59 -8.32 1.61 1.26
N ASN A 60 -8.45 0.77 2.30
CA ASN A 60 -9.71 0.16 2.71
C ASN A 60 -10.43 -0.45 1.50
N GLY A 61 -9.72 -1.31 0.79
CA GLY A 61 -10.14 -2.02 -0.42
C GLY A 61 -9.73 -3.50 -0.36
N VAL A 62 -9.63 -4.14 -1.51
CA VAL A 62 -9.22 -5.54 -1.65
C VAL A 62 -8.07 -5.68 -2.64
N THR A 63 -7.36 -6.82 -2.62
CA THR A 63 -6.30 -7.02 -3.62
C THR A 63 -6.87 -7.28 -5.01
N ILE A 64 -6.17 -6.84 -6.05
CA ILE A 64 -6.52 -7.08 -7.46
C ILE A 64 -6.76 -8.57 -7.69
N HIS A 65 -5.82 -9.42 -7.26
CA HIS A 65 -5.91 -10.88 -7.44
C HIS A 65 -7.14 -11.47 -6.76
N SER A 66 -7.49 -11.02 -5.57
CA SER A 66 -8.68 -11.49 -4.84
C SER A 66 -9.98 -11.05 -5.52
N PHE A 67 -10.06 -9.77 -5.91
CA PHE A 67 -11.28 -9.25 -6.52
C PHE A 67 -11.54 -9.87 -7.89
N PHE A 68 -10.55 -9.86 -8.77
CA PHE A 68 -10.67 -10.38 -10.12
C PHE A 68 -10.40 -11.89 -10.22
N GLN A 69 -10.07 -12.57 -9.10
CA GLN A 69 -9.71 -14.00 -9.04
C GLN A 69 -8.58 -14.34 -10.04
N LEU A 70 -7.58 -13.44 -10.14
CA LEU A 70 -6.45 -13.67 -11.03
C LEU A 70 -5.50 -14.73 -10.46
N PRO A 71 -4.94 -15.60 -11.31
CA PRO A 71 -3.85 -16.47 -10.90
C PRO A 71 -2.60 -15.65 -10.60
N LEU A 72 -1.67 -16.21 -9.84
CA LEU A 72 -0.37 -15.59 -9.59
C LEU A 72 0.60 -15.70 -10.80
N SER A 73 0.22 -16.47 -11.83
CA SER A 73 0.98 -16.59 -13.08
C SER A 73 0.72 -15.39 -14.00
N PRO A 74 1.67 -15.05 -14.89
CA PRO A 74 1.49 -14.00 -15.87
C PRO A 74 0.27 -14.23 -16.76
N PHE A 75 -0.41 -13.15 -17.09
CA PHE A 75 -1.49 -13.17 -18.08
C PHE A 75 -0.91 -13.02 -19.49
N VAL A 76 -1.21 -13.98 -20.35
CA VAL A 76 -0.80 -13.96 -21.76
C VAL A 76 -2.06 -13.84 -22.62
N PRO A 77 -2.19 -12.76 -23.42
CA PRO A 77 -3.41 -12.49 -24.21
C PRO A 77 -3.83 -13.61 -25.16
N GLU A 78 -2.86 -14.35 -25.68
CA GLU A 78 -3.07 -15.45 -26.63
C GLU A 78 -3.19 -16.82 -25.97
N SER A 79 -3.17 -16.87 -24.65
CA SER A 79 -3.30 -18.14 -23.93
C SER A 79 -4.63 -18.80 -24.25
N MET A 80 -4.59 -20.00 -24.87
CA MET A 80 -5.78 -20.84 -25.10
C MET A 80 -6.38 -21.33 -23.79
N VAL A 81 -5.64 -21.26 -22.70
CA VAL A 81 -6.12 -21.58 -21.35
C VAL A 81 -6.86 -20.35 -20.83
N LYS A 82 -8.09 -20.17 -21.29
CA LYS A 82 -9.01 -19.23 -20.65
C LYS A 82 -9.24 -19.74 -19.23
N PRO A 83 -8.81 -19.01 -18.20
CA PRO A 83 -9.10 -19.42 -16.84
C PRO A 83 -10.62 -19.53 -16.72
N ARG A 84 -11.11 -20.74 -16.45
CA ARG A 84 -12.55 -20.97 -16.19
C ARG A 84 -12.85 -20.51 -14.77
N PHE A 85 -12.81 -19.20 -14.54
CA PHE A 85 -13.25 -18.65 -13.27
C PHE A 85 -14.78 -18.62 -13.26
N GLU A 86 -15.35 -19.39 -12.38
CA GLU A 86 -16.77 -19.31 -12.08
C GLU A 86 -17.00 -18.20 -11.05
N TYR A 87 -17.27 -17.01 -11.56
CA TYR A 87 -17.68 -15.93 -10.67
C TYR A 87 -19.07 -16.18 -10.10
N SER A 88 -19.26 -15.94 -8.81
CA SER A 88 -20.57 -15.98 -8.17
C SER A 88 -21.56 -15.04 -8.88
N LYS A 89 -22.85 -15.32 -8.77
CA LYS A 89 -23.90 -14.47 -9.35
C LYS A 89 -23.76 -13.01 -8.90
N GLN A 90 -23.51 -12.81 -7.61
CA GLN A 90 -23.28 -11.47 -7.02
C GLN A 90 -22.08 -10.76 -7.65
N LYS A 91 -20.93 -11.43 -7.76
CA LYS A 91 -19.72 -10.83 -8.31
C LYS A 91 -19.87 -10.44 -9.79
N ARG A 92 -20.55 -11.26 -10.56
CA ARG A 92 -20.92 -10.91 -11.95
C ARG A 92 -21.80 -9.66 -12.01
N GLN A 93 -22.73 -9.52 -11.07
CA GLN A 93 -23.61 -8.37 -11.01
C GLN A 93 -22.86 -7.09 -10.63
N ILE A 94 -21.93 -7.14 -9.68
CA ILE A 94 -21.05 -6.04 -9.34
C ILE A 94 -20.27 -5.57 -10.58
N MET A 95 -19.61 -6.49 -11.29
CA MET A 95 -18.85 -6.16 -12.48
C MET A 95 -19.71 -5.50 -13.56
N ARG A 96 -20.98 -5.92 -13.71
CA ARG A 96 -21.93 -5.33 -14.67
C ARG A 96 -22.36 -3.91 -14.30
N THR A 97 -22.42 -3.58 -13.03
CA THR A 97 -22.92 -2.29 -12.53
C THR A 97 -21.83 -1.33 -12.11
N LEU A 98 -20.57 -1.74 -12.12
CA LEU A 98 -19.42 -0.95 -11.70
C LEU A 98 -19.26 0.32 -12.57
N ASP A 99 -19.26 1.50 -11.96
CA ASP A 99 -19.06 2.78 -12.65
C ASP A 99 -17.60 3.22 -12.61
N LEU A 100 -16.93 2.97 -11.47
CA LEU A 100 -15.56 3.42 -11.21
C LEU A 100 -14.72 2.29 -10.58
N LEU A 101 -13.60 1.97 -11.22
CA LEU A 101 -12.56 1.11 -10.64
C LEU A 101 -11.39 1.96 -10.19
N ILE A 102 -11.15 1.97 -8.89
CA ILE A 102 -10.01 2.67 -8.28
C ILE A 102 -8.89 1.66 -8.07
N ILE A 103 -7.71 1.95 -8.63
CA ILE A 103 -6.51 1.12 -8.48
C ILE A 103 -5.48 1.97 -7.74
N ASP A 104 -5.31 1.69 -6.45
CA ASP A 104 -4.27 2.34 -5.64
C ASP A 104 -2.92 1.64 -5.84
N GLU A 105 -1.82 2.38 -5.67
CA GLU A 105 -0.45 1.92 -5.93
C GLU A 105 -0.27 1.33 -7.34
N ILE A 106 -0.83 2.00 -8.35
CA ILE A 106 -0.81 1.54 -9.75
C ILE A 106 0.62 1.34 -10.28
N SER A 107 1.62 2.04 -9.74
CA SER A 107 3.03 1.88 -10.12
C SER A 107 3.57 0.47 -9.93
N MET A 108 2.99 -0.30 -9.00
CA MET A 108 3.34 -1.69 -8.74
C MET A 108 2.53 -2.69 -9.58
N VAL A 109 1.57 -2.23 -10.37
CA VAL A 109 0.72 -3.10 -11.18
C VAL A 109 1.38 -3.36 -12.53
N ARG A 110 1.52 -4.63 -12.89
CA ARG A 110 2.08 -5.03 -14.20
C ARG A 110 1.08 -4.78 -15.33
N ALA A 111 1.61 -4.54 -16.52
CA ALA A 111 0.83 -4.34 -17.74
C ALA A 111 -0.12 -5.52 -18.03
N ASP A 112 0.37 -6.75 -17.89
CA ASP A 112 -0.41 -7.97 -18.10
C ASP A 112 -1.58 -8.12 -17.11
N ILE A 113 -1.40 -7.69 -15.87
CA ILE A 113 -2.47 -7.71 -14.86
C ILE A 113 -3.57 -6.70 -15.24
N LEU A 114 -3.20 -5.54 -15.76
CA LEU A 114 -4.18 -4.55 -16.21
C LEU A 114 -4.96 -5.05 -17.44
N ASP A 115 -4.29 -5.73 -18.37
CA ASP A 115 -4.94 -6.40 -19.51
C ASP A 115 -5.84 -7.57 -19.09
N ALA A 116 -5.47 -8.29 -18.03
CA ALA A 116 -6.32 -9.30 -17.43
C ALA A 116 -7.61 -8.70 -16.85
N ILE A 117 -7.50 -7.56 -16.16
CA ILE A 117 -8.66 -6.81 -15.65
C ILE A 117 -9.57 -6.38 -16.82
N ASP A 118 -8.99 -5.83 -17.90
CA ASP A 118 -9.72 -5.47 -19.10
C ASP A 118 -10.51 -6.66 -19.68
N SER A 119 -9.81 -7.79 -19.88
CA SER A 119 -10.42 -9.01 -20.42
C SER A 119 -11.63 -9.47 -19.60
N ILE A 120 -11.53 -9.40 -18.27
CA ILE A 120 -12.62 -9.78 -17.36
C ILE A 120 -13.78 -8.79 -17.45
N LEU A 121 -13.50 -7.48 -17.39
CA LEU A 121 -14.55 -6.46 -17.45
C LEU A 121 -15.30 -6.48 -18.79
N ARG A 122 -14.60 -6.63 -19.91
CA ARG A 122 -15.24 -6.79 -21.24
C ARG A 122 -16.15 -8.01 -21.30
N ARG A 123 -15.81 -9.11 -20.61
CA ARG A 123 -16.66 -10.31 -20.58
C ARG A 123 -18.03 -10.08 -19.95
N PHE A 124 -18.12 -9.15 -18.98
CA PHE A 124 -19.35 -8.89 -18.24
C PHE A 124 -20.07 -7.59 -18.64
N ARG A 125 -19.43 -6.76 -19.42
CA ARG A 125 -19.92 -5.41 -19.82
C ARG A 125 -19.84 -5.21 -21.34
N GLU A 126 -19.46 -3.99 -21.75
CA GLU A 126 -19.35 -3.64 -23.18
C GLU A 126 -18.08 -4.24 -23.80
N HIS A 127 -18.25 -5.31 -24.54
CA HIS A 127 -17.13 -6.07 -25.12
C HIS A 127 -16.20 -5.22 -26.00
N ASN A 128 -16.76 -4.23 -26.72
CA ASN A 128 -16.02 -3.40 -27.66
C ASN A 128 -15.33 -2.19 -27.04
N LYS A 129 -15.53 -1.94 -25.73
CA LYS A 129 -14.91 -0.82 -25.04
C LYS A 129 -13.79 -1.31 -24.11
N PRO A 130 -12.65 -0.62 -24.04
CA PRO A 130 -11.64 -0.88 -23.04
C PRO A 130 -12.26 -0.90 -21.64
N PHE A 131 -11.82 -1.85 -20.81
CA PHE A 131 -12.33 -2.08 -19.47
C PHE A 131 -13.87 -2.22 -19.38
N GLY A 132 -14.49 -2.66 -20.47
CA GLY A 132 -15.94 -2.76 -20.54
C GLY A 132 -16.67 -1.42 -20.36
N GLY A 133 -16.02 -0.29 -20.61
CA GLY A 133 -16.56 1.06 -20.40
C GLY A 133 -16.55 1.53 -18.93
N VAL A 134 -15.85 0.85 -18.03
CA VAL A 134 -15.64 1.30 -16.65
C VAL A 134 -14.62 2.42 -16.63
N GLN A 135 -14.91 3.49 -15.89
CA GLN A 135 -13.93 4.54 -15.64
C GLN A 135 -12.85 4.05 -14.69
N LEU A 136 -11.57 4.33 -14.98
CA LEU A 136 -10.46 4.01 -14.10
C LEU A 136 -9.98 5.26 -13.35
N LEU A 137 -9.75 5.14 -12.05
CA LEU A 137 -8.95 6.07 -11.26
C LEU A 137 -7.69 5.33 -10.80
N MET A 138 -6.60 5.56 -11.50
CA MET A 138 -5.30 4.97 -11.23
C MET A 138 -4.50 5.94 -10.35
N ILE A 139 -4.16 5.52 -9.13
CA ILE A 139 -3.44 6.35 -8.16
C ILE A 139 -2.06 5.74 -7.93
N GLY A 140 -1.00 6.54 -8.06
CA GLY A 140 0.35 6.06 -7.80
C GLY A 140 1.42 7.05 -8.16
N ASP A 141 2.67 6.62 -8.02
CA ASP A 141 3.85 7.39 -8.33
C ASP A 141 4.89 6.50 -9.03
N LEU A 142 5.17 6.78 -10.30
CA LEU A 142 6.09 5.99 -11.13
C LEU A 142 7.54 6.00 -10.63
N GLN A 143 7.90 6.95 -9.77
CA GLN A 143 9.21 7.03 -9.15
C GLN A 143 9.28 6.23 -7.83
N GLN A 144 8.16 5.64 -7.41
CA GLN A 144 8.09 4.74 -6.27
C GLN A 144 8.30 3.27 -6.71
N LEU A 145 7.85 2.31 -5.91
CA LEU A 145 8.09 0.90 -6.18
C LEU A 145 7.57 0.46 -7.56
N THR A 146 8.41 -0.26 -8.26
CA THR A 146 8.12 -0.80 -9.59
C THR A 146 7.36 -2.12 -9.50
N PRO A 147 6.73 -2.58 -10.58
CA PRO A 147 6.17 -3.91 -10.64
C PRO A 147 7.23 -4.98 -10.41
N ILE A 148 6.89 -6.03 -9.66
CA ILE A 148 7.79 -7.16 -9.43
C ILE A 148 7.58 -8.17 -10.56
N VAL A 149 8.67 -8.46 -11.30
CA VAL A 149 8.71 -9.49 -12.34
C VAL A 149 9.79 -10.51 -11.96
N LYS A 150 9.42 -11.78 -11.92
CA LYS A 150 10.41 -12.84 -11.69
C LYS A 150 11.23 -13.08 -12.96
N PRO A 151 12.52 -13.48 -12.86
CA PRO A 151 13.37 -13.70 -14.02
C PRO A 151 12.79 -14.69 -15.04
N GLU A 152 12.09 -15.73 -14.58
CA GLU A 152 11.40 -16.68 -15.42
C GLU A 152 10.18 -16.11 -16.16
N GLU A 153 9.53 -15.10 -15.59
CA GLU A 153 8.37 -14.44 -16.17
C GLU A 153 8.77 -13.35 -17.17
N GLU A 154 9.92 -12.73 -16.97
CA GLU A 154 10.43 -11.64 -17.81
C GLU A 154 10.56 -12.03 -19.27
N LYS A 155 11.13 -13.22 -19.55
CA LYS A 155 11.25 -13.78 -20.91
C LYS A 155 9.89 -13.95 -21.61
N LEU A 156 8.85 -14.27 -20.85
CA LEU A 156 7.52 -14.45 -21.39
C LEU A 156 6.86 -13.10 -21.65
N LEU A 157 6.89 -12.21 -20.68
CA LEU A 157 6.23 -10.90 -20.73
C LEU A 157 6.86 -9.98 -21.78
N SER A 158 8.19 -10.01 -21.97
CA SER A 158 8.90 -9.21 -22.98
C SER A 158 8.51 -9.50 -24.43
N ARG A 159 7.81 -10.62 -24.69
CA ARG A 159 7.23 -10.91 -26.02
C ARG A 159 5.98 -10.07 -26.33
N TYR A 160 5.31 -9.57 -25.29
CA TYR A 160 4.02 -8.89 -25.39
C TYR A 160 4.09 -7.43 -24.96
N TYR A 161 5.01 -7.09 -24.05
CA TYR A 161 5.16 -5.79 -23.43
C TYR A 161 6.60 -5.31 -23.50
N ASN A 162 6.80 -4.03 -23.83
CA ASN A 162 8.13 -3.42 -23.84
C ASN A 162 8.64 -3.15 -22.43
N THR A 163 7.71 -2.88 -21.51
CA THR A 163 8.00 -2.64 -20.09
C THR A 163 6.99 -3.38 -19.20
N PRO A 164 7.33 -3.69 -17.95
CA PRO A 164 6.38 -4.29 -17.04
C PRO A 164 5.33 -3.31 -16.49
N TYR A 165 5.51 -2.00 -16.68
CA TYR A 165 4.65 -0.99 -16.09
C TYR A 165 3.23 -0.99 -16.69
N PHE A 166 2.27 -0.59 -15.86
CA PHE A 166 0.84 -0.56 -16.20
C PHE A 166 0.53 0.20 -17.51
N PHE A 167 1.27 1.25 -17.81
CA PHE A 167 1.03 2.08 -19.01
C PHE A 167 1.38 1.37 -20.33
N ASP A 168 2.08 0.22 -20.28
CA ASP A 168 2.32 -0.63 -21.45
C ASP A 168 1.20 -1.66 -21.67
N SER A 169 0.16 -1.66 -20.84
CA SER A 169 -1.08 -2.42 -21.06
C SER A 169 -1.71 -2.03 -22.39
N LYS A 170 -2.01 -3.02 -23.22
CA LYS A 170 -2.64 -2.82 -24.54
C LYS A 170 -4.04 -2.20 -24.42
N ALA A 171 -4.77 -2.60 -23.38
CA ALA A 171 -6.07 -2.04 -23.09
C ALA A 171 -5.98 -0.57 -22.68
N LEU A 172 -4.99 -0.22 -21.84
CA LEU A 172 -4.82 1.17 -21.43
C LEU A 172 -4.35 2.06 -22.58
N GLN A 173 -3.47 1.57 -23.46
CA GLN A 173 -3.04 2.29 -24.67
C GLN A 173 -4.21 2.63 -25.61
N SER A 174 -5.27 1.82 -25.58
CA SER A 174 -6.51 2.09 -26.32
C SER A 174 -7.56 2.86 -25.52
N THR A 175 -7.23 3.28 -24.30
CA THR A 175 -8.12 3.99 -23.39
C THR A 175 -7.76 5.48 -23.35
N GLN A 176 -8.76 6.33 -23.50
CA GLN A 176 -8.55 7.75 -23.25
C GLN A 176 -8.47 8.02 -21.75
N TYR A 177 -7.38 8.62 -21.30
CA TYR A 177 -7.23 9.04 -19.92
C TYR A 177 -6.46 10.35 -19.81
N VAL A 178 -6.62 11.03 -18.69
CA VAL A 178 -5.88 12.26 -18.35
C VAL A 178 -4.94 11.97 -17.18
N THR A 179 -3.78 12.62 -17.20
CA THR A 179 -2.83 12.60 -16.09
C THR A 179 -2.95 13.88 -15.30
N ILE A 180 -3.15 13.76 -13.99
CA ILE A 180 -3.17 14.89 -13.05
C ILE A 180 -2.07 14.67 -12.03
N GLU A 181 -1.10 15.57 -12.00
CA GLU A 181 0.01 15.53 -11.06
C GLU A 181 -0.25 16.48 -9.89
N LEU A 182 -0.25 15.92 -8.68
CA LEU A 182 -0.31 16.70 -7.44
C LEU A 182 1.08 17.21 -7.09
N THR A 183 1.27 18.52 -7.13
CA THR A 183 2.58 19.16 -6.96
C THR A 183 2.87 19.56 -5.52
N LYS A 184 1.85 19.91 -4.73
CA LYS A 184 2.01 20.40 -3.37
C LYS A 184 2.27 19.28 -2.38
N VAL A 185 3.45 19.30 -1.74
CA VAL A 185 3.81 18.36 -0.67
C VAL A 185 3.32 18.91 0.68
N PHE A 186 2.70 18.06 1.50
CA PHE A 186 2.16 18.40 2.81
C PHE A 186 2.90 17.72 3.97
N ARG A 187 3.64 16.63 3.68
CA ARG A 187 4.22 15.74 4.70
C ARG A 187 5.60 16.22 5.19
N GLN A 188 6.47 16.68 4.30
CA GLN A 188 7.85 17.07 4.59
C GLN A 188 8.01 18.58 4.52
N GLN A 189 8.78 19.18 5.46
CA GLN A 189 9.03 20.62 5.55
C GLN A 189 10.50 21.01 5.38
N ASP A 190 11.44 20.05 5.45
CA ASP A 190 12.86 20.31 5.19
C ASP A 190 13.09 20.49 3.68
N GLU A 191 13.23 21.75 3.26
CA GLU A 191 13.41 22.11 1.85
C GLU A 191 14.70 21.53 1.25
N VAL A 192 15.78 21.43 2.04
CA VAL A 192 17.04 20.86 1.56
C VAL A 192 16.85 19.37 1.23
N PHE A 193 16.22 18.65 2.15
CA PHE A 193 15.94 17.23 1.94
C PHE A 193 14.94 17.01 0.79
N ILE A 194 13.89 17.81 0.69
CA ILE A 194 12.94 17.78 -0.44
C ILE A 194 13.67 18.00 -1.77
N ASN A 195 14.59 18.96 -1.84
CA ASN A 195 15.34 19.23 -3.06
C ASN A 195 16.25 18.06 -3.44
N ILE A 196 16.97 17.48 -2.49
CA ILE A 196 17.79 16.27 -2.72
C ILE A 196 16.92 15.15 -3.28
N LEU A 197 15.79 14.83 -2.65
CA LEU A 197 14.87 13.81 -3.12
C LEU A 197 14.34 14.11 -4.53
N ASN A 198 14.09 15.38 -4.86
CA ASN A 198 13.68 15.80 -6.19
C ASN A 198 14.80 15.63 -7.22
N HIS A 199 16.06 15.91 -6.86
CA HIS A 199 17.21 15.71 -7.75
C HIS A 199 17.36 14.22 -8.07
N PHE A 200 17.28 13.34 -7.06
CA PHE A 200 17.27 11.88 -7.28
C PHE A 200 16.11 11.46 -8.18
N ARG A 201 14.90 11.94 -7.88
CA ARG A 201 13.69 11.62 -8.63
C ARG A 201 13.80 11.99 -10.10
N ASN A 202 14.40 13.15 -10.39
CA ASN A 202 14.49 13.69 -11.75
C ASN A 202 15.77 13.25 -12.48
N GLY A 203 16.63 12.45 -11.85
CA GLY A 203 17.92 12.06 -12.41
C GLY A 203 18.95 13.18 -12.51
N ASN A 204 18.76 14.27 -11.78
CA ASN A 204 19.59 15.49 -11.81
C ASN A 204 20.42 15.62 -10.51
N VAL A 205 20.92 14.51 -9.98
CA VAL A 205 21.72 14.47 -8.76
C VAL A 205 23.03 15.18 -8.98
N THR A 206 23.41 16.03 -8.02
CA THR A 206 24.65 16.83 -8.03
C THR A 206 25.66 16.30 -7.02
N ASP A 207 26.93 16.68 -7.18
CA ASP A 207 27.98 16.36 -6.20
C ASP A 207 27.65 16.93 -4.82
N THR A 208 27.02 18.11 -4.78
CA THR A 208 26.55 18.74 -3.52
C THR A 208 25.50 17.88 -2.81
N ASP A 209 24.59 17.24 -3.54
CA ASP A 209 23.61 16.34 -2.95
C ASP A 209 24.29 15.13 -2.29
N PHE A 210 25.28 14.56 -2.97
CA PHE A 210 26.10 13.48 -2.41
C PHE A 210 26.90 13.94 -1.20
N GLU A 211 27.47 15.14 -1.20
CA GLU A 211 28.20 15.68 -0.04
C GLU A 211 27.28 15.82 1.18
N ILE A 212 26.04 16.31 0.97
CA ILE A 212 25.05 16.44 2.05
C ILE A 212 24.65 15.07 2.59
N LEU A 213 24.36 14.10 1.71
CA LEU A 213 24.01 12.75 2.10
C LEU A 213 25.16 12.03 2.79
N ASN A 214 26.39 12.16 2.28
CA ASN A 214 27.58 11.55 2.87
C ASN A 214 27.88 12.04 4.30
N LYS A 215 27.47 13.27 4.65
CA LYS A 215 27.53 13.74 6.05
C LYS A 215 26.63 12.91 6.99
N ARG A 216 25.62 12.24 6.46
CA ARG A 216 24.74 11.33 7.21
C ARG A 216 25.28 9.89 7.27
N TYR A 217 26.30 9.55 6.46
CA TYR A 217 26.89 8.22 6.45
C TYR A 217 27.72 7.98 7.70
N GLN A 218 27.42 6.91 8.41
CA GLN A 218 28.14 6.46 9.61
C GLN A 218 28.31 4.95 9.55
N ALA A 219 29.51 4.47 9.23
CA ALA A 219 29.80 3.05 9.00
C ALA A 219 29.45 2.12 10.20
N ASN A 220 29.54 2.64 11.42
CA ASN A 220 29.28 1.88 12.65
C ASN A 220 28.22 2.58 13.52
N PHE A 221 27.19 3.14 12.86
CA PHE A 221 26.15 3.82 13.60
C PHE A 221 25.39 2.83 14.51
N ASN A 222 25.38 3.15 15.80
CA ASN A 222 24.59 2.44 16.79
C ASN A 222 23.64 3.44 17.45
N PRO A 223 22.34 3.38 17.15
CA PRO A 223 21.36 4.35 17.65
C PRO A 223 21.16 4.28 19.17
N GLY A 224 21.80 3.30 19.86
CA GLY A 224 21.57 3.07 21.28
C GLY A 224 20.26 2.33 21.57
N LYS A 225 20.15 1.80 22.81
CA LYS A 225 19.02 0.92 23.19
C LYS A 225 17.66 1.63 23.27
N ASN A 226 17.64 2.93 23.42
CA ASN A 226 16.43 3.72 23.66
C ASN A 226 16.11 4.68 22.50
N SER A 227 16.67 4.45 21.33
CA SER A 227 16.39 5.26 20.15
C SER A 227 15.09 4.84 19.48
N ASP A 228 14.53 5.75 18.72
CA ASP A 228 13.35 5.58 17.86
C ASP A 228 13.71 5.29 16.38
N TYR A 229 14.99 4.99 16.13
CA TYR A 229 15.44 4.63 14.79
C TYR A 229 14.84 3.32 14.31
N ILE A 230 14.44 3.30 13.04
CA ILE A 230 14.00 2.08 12.35
C ILE A 230 14.98 1.73 11.23
N HIS A 231 15.36 0.45 11.13
CA HIS A 231 16.16 -0.03 10.02
C HIS A 231 15.28 -0.35 8.82
N LEU A 232 15.51 0.34 7.71
CA LEU A 232 14.89 0.04 6.42
C LEU A 232 15.75 -0.97 5.67
N THR A 233 15.21 -2.17 5.45
CA THR A 233 15.91 -3.29 4.83
C THR A 233 15.27 -3.70 3.50
N THR A 234 16.01 -4.44 2.68
CA THR A 234 15.52 -4.91 1.38
C THR A 234 14.73 -6.22 1.45
N HIS A 235 14.90 -7.02 2.51
CA HIS A 235 14.32 -8.35 2.63
C HIS A 235 13.67 -8.59 3.99
N ASN A 236 12.50 -9.26 4.01
CA ASN A 236 11.80 -9.63 5.24
C ASN A 236 12.71 -10.37 6.20
N ARG A 237 13.47 -11.39 5.74
CA ARG A 237 14.37 -12.18 6.58
C ARG A 237 15.39 -11.34 7.34
N ILE A 238 15.87 -10.23 6.76
CA ILE A 238 16.81 -9.32 7.44
C ILE A 238 16.08 -8.55 8.52
N ALA A 239 14.90 -8.02 8.20
CA ALA A 239 14.08 -7.30 9.17
C ALA A 239 13.69 -8.20 10.36
N ASP A 240 13.21 -9.41 10.08
CA ASP A 240 12.78 -10.37 11.08
C ASP A 240 13.97 -10.75 11.97
N ASN A 241 15.14 -11.07 11.42
CA ASN A 241 16.35 -11.37 12.19
C ASN A 241 16.80 -10.22 13.11
N ILE A 242 16.66 -8.97 12.65
CA ILE A 242 16.98 -7.81 13.49
C ILE A 242 15.97 -7.71 14.62
N ASN A 243 14.69 -7.80 14.33
CA ASN A 243 13.61 -7.71 15.32
C ASN A 243 13.72 -8.81 16.38
N ASP A 244 13.93 -10.05 15.96
CA ASP A 244 14.07 -11.19 16.87
C ASP A 244 15.28 -11.03 17.80
N ARG A 245 16.45 -10.68 17.25
CA ARG A 245 17.66 -10.44 18.05
C ARG A 245 17.49 -9.33 19.07
N GLN A 246 16.84 -8.24 18.69
CA GLN A 246 16.57 -7.13 19.59
C GLN A 246 15.58 -7.54 20.70
N LEU A 247 14.54 -8.29 20.36
CA LEU A 247 13.58 -8.80 21.32
C LEU A 247 14.24 -9.79 22.29
N GLU A 248 15.12 -10.68 21.81
CA GLU A 248 15.87 -11.64 22.64
C GLU A 248 16.79 -10.94 23.66
N GLN A 249 17.40 -9.82 23.29
CA GLN A 249 18.28 -9.05 24.20
C GLN A 249 17.54 -8.41 25.39
N ILE A 250 16.23 -8.27 25.28
CA ILE A 250 15.39 -7.77 26.38
C ILE A 250 15.19 -8.91 27.37
N LYS A 251 15.65 -8.71 28.64
CA LYS A 251 15.56 -9.70 29.71
C LYS A 251 14.16 -9.84 30.32
N GLU A 252 13.28 -8.91 30.03
CA GLU A 252 11.91 -8.90 30.53
C GLU A 252 11.12 -10.12 30.04
N LYS A 253 10.06 -10.45 30.79
CA LYS A 253 9.15 -11.55 30.46
C LYS A 253 8.47 -11.31 29.11
N ALA A 254 8.42 -12.36 28.30
CA ALA A 254 7.67 -12.36 27.05
C ALA A 254 6.18 -12.65 27.30
N TYR A 255 5.34 -11.91 26.61
CA TYR A 255 3.90 -12.11 26.54
C TYR A 255 3.50 -12.43 25.11
N LYS A 256 2.62 -13.41 24.97
CA LYS A 256 2.10 -13.84 23.68
C LYS A 256 0.62 -13.50 23.57
N PHE A 257 0.26 -12.86 22.49
CA PHE A 257 -1.12 -12.48 22.18
C PHE A 257 -1.53 -13.17 20.88
N CYS A 258 -2.49 -14.09 20.99
CA CYS A 258 -3.03 -14.75 19.80
C CYS A 258 -4.19 -13.92 19.24
N ALA A 259 -4.17 -13.72 17.93
CA ALA A 259 -5.29 -13.09 17.24
C ALA A 259 -6.56 -13.93 17.37
N ARG A 260 -7.71 -13.26 17.34
CA ARG A 260 -9.01 -13.90 17.19
C ARG A 260 -9.47 -13.73 15.75
N THR A 261 -9.84 -14.83 15.13
CA THR A 261 -10.45 -14.82 13.78
C THR A 261 -11.87 -15.32 13.87
N GLU A 262 -12.79 -14.64 13.20
CA GLU A 262 -14.18 -15.05 13.08
C GLU A 262 -14.56 -15.08 11.60
N GLY A 263 -15.39 -16.06 11.19
CA GLY A 263 -15.78 -16.21 9.80
C GLY A 263 -14.62 -16.56 8.86
N GLN A 264 -14.62 -16.01 7.67
CA GLN A 264 -13.62 -16.29 6.63
C GLN A 264 -12.57 -15.17 6.56
N PHE A 265 -11.39 -15.40 7.12
CA PHE A 265 -10.25 -14.50 7.00
C PHE A 265 -9.00 -15.30 6.59
N PRO A 266 -8.53 -15.22 5.33
CA PRO A 266 -7.39 -16.00 4.85
C PRO A 266 -6.09 -15.62 5.56
N GLU A 267 -5.27 -16.62 5.92
CA GLU A 267 -4.01 -16.41 6.64
C GLU A 267 -3.02 -15.50 5.90
N ASN A 268 -2.95 -15.63 4.58
CA ASN A 268 -2.09 -14.78 3.73
C ASN A 268 -2.53 -13.31 3.67
N SER A 269 -3.68 -12.99 4.24
CA SER A 269 -4.24 -11.63 4.32
C SER A 269 -4.18 -11.04 5.73
N TYR A 270 -3.55 -11.72 6.69
CA TYR A 270 -3.44 -11.21 8.05
C TYR A 270 -2.71 -9.87 8.08
N PRO A 271 -3.31 -8.84 8.67
CA PRO A 271 -2.70 -7.51 8.79
C PRO A 271 -1.60 -7.43 9.85
N ALA A 272 -1.66 -8.32 10.84
CA ALA A 272 -0.72 -8.45 11.94
C ALA A 272 -0.30 -9.92 12.12
N ASP A 273 0.70 -10.16 12.94
CA ASP A 273 1.11 -11.51 13.29
C ASP A 273 0.01 -12.20 14.10
N TYR A 274 -0.34 -13.44 13.72
CA TYR A 274 -1.34 -14.22 14.43
C TYR A 274 -0.93 -14.46 15.89
N GLU A 275 0.32 -14.85 16.12
CA GLU A 275 0.95 -14.92 17.43
C GLU A 275 1.93 -13.76 17.60
N LEU A 276 1.51 -12.72 18.28
CA LEU A 276 2.31 -11.53 18.54
C LEU A 276 3.05 -11.70 19.86
N THR A 277 4.37 -11.81 19.82
CA THR A 277 5.23 -11.92 21.01
C THR A 277 5.87 -10.58 21.32
N LEU A 278 5.62 -10.06 22.52
CA LEU A 278 6.09 -8.75 22.98
C LEU A 278 6.72 -8.83 24.36
N LYS A 279 7.59 -7.86 24.68
CA LYS A 279 8.19 -7.66 26.00
C LYS A 279 8.13 -6.17 26.38
N CYS A 280 8.11 -5.88 27.68
CA CYS A 280 8.34 -4.51 28.16
C CYS A 280 9.68 -4.00 27.65
N GLY A 281 9.75 -2.76 27.18
CA GLY A 281 10.92 -2.18 26.56
C GLY A 281 11.05 -2.45 25.04
N ALA A 282 10.20 -3.28 24.43
CA ALA A 282 10.24 -3.53 23.00
C ALA A 282 9.83 -2.29 22.20
N GLN A 283 10.56 -2.03 21.11
CA GLN A 283 10.20 -1.03 20.14
C GLN A 283 9.15 -1.60 19.20
N VAL A 284 8.04 -0.89 19.08
CA VAL A 284 6.90 -1.30 18.28
C VAL A 284 6.44 -0.15 17.35
N MET A 285 5.73 -0.53 16.32
CA MET A 285 5.07 0.39 15.39
C MET A 285 3.58 0.08 15.38
N PHE A 286 2.77 1.11 15.41
CA PHE A 286 1.34 1.00 15.17
C PHE A 286 1.08 0.69 13.69
N ILE A 287 0.21 -0.28 13.42
CA ILE A 287 -0.14 -0.71 12.06
C ILE A 287 -1.58 -0.39 11.69
N HIS A 288 -2.19 0.51 12.45
CA HIS A 288 -3.56 1.00 12.26
C HIS A 288 -3.64 2.48 12.65
N ASN A 289 -4.63 3.21 12.12
CA ASN A 289 -4.91 4.58 12.57
C ASN A 289 -5.93 4.53 13.71
N ASP A 290 -5.63 5.19 14.81
CA ASP A 290 -6.58 5.33 15.91
C ASP A 290 -7.75 6.25 15.53
N ARG A 291 -8.96 5.91 15.97
CA ARG A 291 -10.14 6.75 15.74
C ARG A 291 -10.11 8.07 16.51
N SER A 292 -9.43 8.06 17.65
CA SER A 292 -9.24 9.25 18.51
C SER A 292 -7.94 9.99 18.21
N GLU A 293 -7.26 9.65 17.10
CA GLU A 293 -6.04 10.31 16.61
C GLU A 293 -4.84 10.26 17.57
N ARG A 294 -4.83 9.39 18.59
CA ARG A 294 -3.70 9.19 19.51
C ARG A 294 -2.49 8.62 18.79
N TYR A 295 -2.71 7.78 17.76
CA TYR A 295 -1.65 7.22 16.93
C TYR A 295 -2.13 7.01 15.48
N TYR A 296 -1.14 6.93 14.59
CA TYR A 296 -1.33 6.66 13.16
C TYR A 296 -0.50 5.46 12.72
N ASN A 297 -0.85 4.88 11.57
CA ASN A 297 -0.10 3.78 10.97
C ASN A 297 1.33 4.23 10.62
N GLY A 298 2.32 3.55 11.19
CA GLY A 298 3.74 3.89 11.07
C GLY A 298 4.33 4.62 12.28
N LYS A 299 3.50 5.08 13.24
CA LYS A 299 4.00 5.72 14.46
C LYS A 299 4.76 4.72 15.30
N ILE A 300 6.00 5.08 15.68
CA ILE A 300 6.87 4.25 16.50
C ILE A 300 6.68 4.60 17.98
N GLY A 301 6.75 3.59 18.82
CA GLY A 301 6.72 3.74 20.26
C GLY A 301 7.47 2.61 20.96
N ARG A 302 7.55 2.72 22.27
CA ARG A 302 8.17 1.71 23.13
C ARG A 302 7.17 1.21 24.16
N ILE A 303 7.09 -0.10 24.35
CA ILE A 303 6.24 -0.70 25.36
C ILE A 303 6.81 -0.34 26.74
N THR A 304 6.05 0.42 27.52
CA THR A 304 6.42 0.83 28.89
C THR A 304 5.74 -0.01 29.96
N TYR A 305 4.62 -0.63 29.61
CA TYR A 305 3.95 -1.60 30.47
C TYR A 305 3.29 -2.69 29.63
N ILE A 306 3.34 -3.93 30.08
CA ILE A 306 2.69 -5.06 29.43
C ILE A 306 2.35 -6.15 30.46
N ASP A 307 1.12 -6.64 30.38
CA ASP A 307 0.67 -7.86 31.07
C ASP A 307 -0.21 -8.70 30.11
N LYS A 308 -1.02 -9.60 30.63
CA LYS A 308 -1.89 -10.47 29.81
C LYS A 308 -3.08 -9.74 29.18
N GLU A 309 -3.48 -8.60 29.72
CA GLU A 309 -4.72 -7.90 29.35
C GLU A 309 -4.46 -6.49 28.82
N LYS A 310 -3.29 -5.91 29.14
CA LYS A 310 -3.00 -4.51 28.88
C LYS A 310 -1.61 -4.32 28.27
N ILE A 311 -1.54 -3.47 27.27
CA ILE A 311 -0.29 -2.99 26.66
C ILE A 311 -0.31 -1.46 26.69
N VAL A 312 0.77 -0.85 27.19
CA VAL A 312 0.95 0.60 27.19
C VAL A 312 2.20 0.94 26.39
N VAL A 313 2.06 1.85 25.46
CA VAL A 313 3.13 2.32 24.58
C VAL A 313 3.34 3.81 24.79
N THR A 314 4.59 4.22 24.97
CA THR A 314 4.99 5.63 25.00
C THR A 314 5.71 5.94 23.69
N CYS A 315 5.29 7.04 23.02
CA CYS A 315 5.90 7.51 21.81
C CYS A 315 6.98 8.58 22.09
N PRO A 316 8.00 8.72 21.22
CA PRO A 316 8.99 9.78 21.37
C PRO A 316 8.33 11.17 21.37
N ASN A 317 8.87 12.06 22.20
CA ASN A 317 8.42 13.45 22.33
C ASN A 317 6.93 13.63 22.75
N GLU A 318 6.32 12.59 23.32
CA GLU A 318 4.97 12.67 23.87
C GLU A 318 4.96 12.32 25.35
N ASP A 319 4.27 13.14 26.15
CA ASP A 319 4.15 12.94 27.59
C ASP A 319 3.09 11.90 27.95
N GLU A 320 2.11 11.69 27.06
CA GLU A 320 0.99 10.77 27.31
C GLU A 320 1.31 9.37 26.78
N ALA A 321 1.21 8.39 27.69
CA ALA A 321 1.30 7.00 27.32
C ALA A 321 -0.03 6.50 26.73
N ILE A 322 0.06 5.71 25.68
CA ILE A 322 -1.10 5.18 24.95
C ILE A 322 -1.42 3.77 25.45
N GLU A 323 -2.56 3.60 26.06
CA GLU A 323 -3.13 2.27 26.29
C GLU A 323 -3.66 1.74 24.96
N VAL A 324 -3.06 0.61 24.52
CA VAL A 324 -3.36 0.03 23.21
C VAL A 324 -4.49 -0.96 23.34
N GLU A 325 -5.53 -0.76 22.55
CA GLU A 325 -6.66 -1.69 22.46
C GLU A 325 -6.54 -2.57 21.23
N PRO A 326 -6.98 -3.84 21.28
CA PRO A 326 -7.08 -4.67 20.11
C PRO A 326 -7.94 -3.99 19.03
N GLN A 327 -7.53 -4.10 17.78
CA GLN A 327 -8.27 -3.60 16.63
C GLN A 327 -8.79 -4.77 15.80
N THR A 328 -9.94 -4.55 15.18
CA THR A 328 -10.56 -5.53 14.30
C THR A 328 -10.46 -5.08 12.85
N TRP A 329 -9.87 -5.94 12.02
CA TRP A 329 -9.85 -5.80 10.57
C TRP A 329 -10.92 -6.71 9.97
N GLU A 330 -11.56 -6.22 8.92
CA GLU A 330 -12.63 -6.92 8.23
C GLU A 330 -12.14 -7.47 6.89
N ASN A 331 -12.43 -8.74 6.64
CA ASN A 331 -12.38 -9.29 5.30
C ASN A 331 -13.71 -9.03 4.61
N THR A 332 -13.74 -8.05 3.75
CA THR A 332 -14.97 -7.56 3.12
C THR A 332 -15.11 -8.12 1.72
N ARG A 333 -16.28 -8.65 1.41
CA ARG A 333 -16.72 -8.96 0.06
C ARG A 333 -17.67 -7.88 -0.43
N TYR A 334 -17.44 -7.38 -1.62
CA TYR A 334 -18.39 -6.46 -2.22
C TYR A 334 -19.64 -7.19 -2.70
N THR A 335 -20.80 -6.62 -2.39
CA THR A 335 -22.12 -7.09 -2.83
C THR A 335 -22.89 -5.93 -3.44
N LEU A 336 -23.82 -6.24 -4.33
CA LEU A 336 -24.75 -5.23 -4.83
C LEU A 336 -26.04 -5.33 -4.04
N ASN A 337 -26.42 -4.23 -3.40
CA ASN A 337 -27.72 -4.07 -2.80
C ASN A 337 -28.77 -3.94 -3.93
N GLU A 338 -29.70 -4.88 -4.01
CA GLU A 338 -30.69 -4.92 -5.09
C GLU A 338 -31.70 -3.77 -5.01
N GLN A 339 -31.94 -3.22 -3.83
CA GLN A 339 -32.88 -2.13 -3.60
C GLN A 339 -32.25 -0.77 -3.93
N THR A 340 -31.04 -0.49 -3.40
CA THR A 340 -30.37 0.79 -3.57
C THR A 340 -29.54 0.87 -4.85
N LYS A 341 -29.24 -0.29 -5.47
CA LYS A 341 -28.32 -0.44 -6.61
C LYS A 341 -26.89 0.02 -6.30
N GLN A 342 -26.55 0.18 -5.04
CA GLN A 342 -25.20 0.52 -4.57
C GLN A 342 -24.37 -0.75 -4.33
N ILE A 343 -23.06 -0.61 -4.48
CA ILE A 343 -22.09 -1.65 -4.11
C ILE A 343 -21.77 -1.45 -2.63
N GLU A 344 -22.09 -2.45 -1.83
CA GLU A 344 -21.88 -2.45 -0.38
C GLU A 344 -20.85 -3.52 0.01
N GLY A 345 -20.14 -3.32 1.11
CA GLY A 345 -19.23 -4.30 1.67
C GLY A 345 -19.96 -5.25 2.62
N GLU A 346 -19.93 -6.54 2.33
CA GLU A 346 -20.37 -7.60 3.24
C GLU A 346 -19.15 -8.15 3.98
N VAL A 347 -19.13 -8.10 5.30
CA VAL A 347 -18.05 -8.65 6.12
C VAL A 347 -18.15 -10.17 6.12
N LEU A 348 -17.16 -10.85 5.55
CA LEU A 348 -17.06 -12.30 5.51
C LEU A 348 -16.41 -12.88 6.76
N GLY A 349 -15.53 -12.12 7.36
CA GLY A 349 -14.82 -12.51 8.56
C GLY A 349 -14.02 -11.35 9.13
N THR A 350 -13.57 -11.54 10.35
CA THR A 350 -12.81 -10.55 11.09
C THR A 350 -11.52 -11.14 11.63
N PHE A 351 -10.52 -10.28 11.78
CA PHE A 351 -9.25 -10.57 12.43
C PHE A 351 -9.03 -9.52 13.51
N THR A 352 -8.98 -9.93 14.76
CA THR A 352 -8.79 -9.03 15.90
C THR A 352 -7.46 -9.30 16.57
N GLN A 353 -6.61 -8.28 16.67
CA GLN A 353 -5.29 -8.32 17.30
C GLN A 353 -4.89 -6.93 17.79
N TYR A 354 -3.92 -6.84 18.65
CA TYR A 354 -3.27 -5.57 18.96
C TYR A 354 -2.64 -4.99 17.68
N PRO A 355 -2.87 -3.71 17.38
CA PRO A 355 -2.38 -3.08 16.14
C PRO A 355 -0.91 -2.71 16.24
N LEU A 356 -0.08 -3.65 16.64
CA LEU A 356 1.34 -3.48 16.89
C LEU A 356 2.17 -4.49 16.12
N ARG A 357 3.37 -4.08 15.75
CA ARG A 357 4.43 -4.91 15.18
C ARG A 357 5.77 -4.50 15.76
N LEU A 358 6.70 -5.45 15.92
CA LEU A 358 8.09 -5.12 16.26
C LEU A 358 8.68 -4.20 15.18
N ALA A 359 9.38 -3.17 15.58
CA ALA A 359 9.77 -2.08 14.68
C ALA A 359 11.21 -1.60 14.86
N TRP A 360 12.16 -2.45 15.21
CA TRP A 360 13.57 -2.11 15.04
C TRP A 360 13.98 -2.17 13.55
N ALA A 361 13.32 -3.04 12.77
CA ALA A 361 13.53 -3.12 11.33
C ALA A 361 12.24 -3.43 10.58
N ILE A 362 12.13 -2.88 9.37
CA ILE A 362 11.03 -3.11 8.44
C ILE A 362 11.58 -3.13 7.00
N THR A 363 10.91 -3.82 6.09
CA THR A 363 11.31 -3.75 4.68
C THR A 363 10.82 -2.47 4.02
N ILE A 364 11.59 -1.96 3.05
CA ILE A 364 11.23 -0.80 2.23
C ILE A 364 9.82 -0.96 1.62
N HIS A 365 9.46 -2.16 1.16
CA HIS A 365 8.11 -2.40 0.62
C HIS A 365 6.99 -2.20 1.66
N LYS A 366 7.21 -2.65 2.89
CA LYS A 366 6.22 -2.50 3.97
C LYS A 366 6.22 -1.10 4.57
N SER A 367 7.28 -0.32 4.37
CA SER A 367 7.39 1.06 4.84
C SER A 367 6.75 2.07 3.90
N GLN A 368 6.34 1.64 2.71
CA GLN A 368 5.68 2.51 1.74
C GLN A 368 4.40 3.13 2.32
N GLY A 369 4.24 4.43 2.13
CA GLY A 369 3.12 5.19 2.68
C GLY A 369 3.24 5.55 4.16
N LEU A 370 4.24 5.01 4.89
CA LEU A 370 4.51 5.34 6.29
C LEU A 370 5.39 6.59 6.42
N THR A 371 5.46 7.14 7.62
CA THR A 371 6.31 8.30 7.95
C THR A 371 7.15 7.95 9.17
N PHE A 372 8.46 8.19 9.10
CA PHE A 372 9.39 7.96 10.20
C PHE A 372 10.16 9.25 10.49
N GLU A 373 10.42 9.53 11.77
CA GLU A 373 11.25 10.65 12.17
C GLU A 373 12.72 10.34 11.98
N HIS A 374 13.12 9.09 12.29
CA HIS A 374 14.50 8.63 12.16
C HIS A 374 14.56 7.26 11.49
N ALA A 375 15.37 7.15 10.44
CA ALA A 375 15.57 5.89 9.73
C ALA A 375 17.05 5.61 9.46
N ILE A 376 17.42 4.34 9.53
CA ILE A 376 18.71 3.81 9.09
C ILE A 376 18.47 3.05 7.80
N ILE A 377 19.09 3.47 6.70
CA ILE A 377 18.99 2.78 5.42
C ILE A 377 20.23 1.90 5.29
N ASP A 378 20.04 0.59 5.36
CA ASP A 378 21.10 -0.40 5.19
C ASP A 378 20.83 -1.26 3.95
N ALA A 379 21.59 -1.01 2.91
CA ALA A 379 21.44 -1.69 1.63
C ALA A 379 22.21 -3.02 1.53
N HIS A 380 22.99 -3.44 2.54
CA HIS A 380 23.73 -4.70 2.63
C HIS A 380 24.37 -5.13 1.31
N ASN A 381 25.23 -4.30 0.69
CA ASN A 381 26.03 -4.58 -0.50
C ASN A 381 25.28 -5.15 -1.74
N LYS A 382 23.96 -5.20 -1.71
CA LYS A 382 23.14 -5.54 -2.88
C LYS A 382 22.16 -4.40 -3.09
N LEU A 383 22.58 -3.42 -3.85
CA LEU A 383 21.72 -2.47 -4.52
C LEU A 383 20.71 -3.27 -5.38
N LEU A 384 19.57 -3.56 -4.82
CA LEU A 384 18.38 -3.87 -5.60
C LEU A 384 18.06 -2.58 -6.35
N HIS A 385 18.28 -2.54 -7.63
CA HIS A 385 18.03 -1.43 -8.54
C HIS A 385 17.92 -0.04 -7.87
N LEU A 386 18.68 0.93 -8.32
CA LEU A 386 18.70 2.31 -7.83
C LEU A 386 17.30 2.90 -7.56
N ASP A 387 16.30 2.41 -8.30
CA ASP A 387 14.90 2.81 -8.22
C ASP A 387 14.20 2.52 -6.89
N LYS A 388 14.77 1.66 -6.03
CA LYS A 388 14.16 1.27 -4.75
C LYS A 388 14.59 2.12 -3.56
N PHE A 389 15.62 2.93 -3.71
CA PHE A 389 16.13 3.79 -2.63
C PHE A 389 15.50 5.19 -2.57
N MET A 390 14.65 5.52 -3.53
CA MET A 390 14.10 6.87 -3.68
C MET A 390 12.79 7.11 -2.92
N LEU A 391 12.53 6.43 -1.83
CA LEU A 391 11.14 6.20 -1.48
C LEU A 391 10.61 6.71 -0.18
N HIS A 392 11.37 7.29 0.66
CA HIS A 392 10.76 7.72 1.95
C HIS A 392 11.37 8.97 2.51
#